data_39460ec81bd33c5b2ccbb4450665b177
#
_entry.id   39460ec81bd33c5b2ccbb4450665b177
#
_cell.length_a   1.000
_cell.length_b   1.000
_cell.length_c   1.000
_cell.angle_alpha   90.00
_cell.angle_beta   90.00
_cell.angle_gamma   90.00
#
_symmetry.space_group_name_H-M   'P 1'
#
loop_
_entity.id
_entity.type
_entity.pdbx_description
1 polymer ?
#
loop_
_entity_poly.entity_id
_entity_poly.type
_entity_poly.pdbx_seq_one_letter_code
_entity_poly.pdbx_strand_id
1 'polypeptide(L)'
;MWRLISTKDQSKMEMLKLFYETNEPITIDRLSKETKSSPRSVKNYLKELRGTIEEIGGEFQSSSEGVNFKIPTNIGIDYFQKQLFKQSLGFILLEKIFFNETLTNEQLINELFISQSTLNRSVNSLNSALESYGLKLKTSPYKVIGEEYLIRNFYTSYFVEAYTANEWPFENLDKEFVEKLLPSASDYYQSTSDVMSYPHFRFRFAVDLVRNLKGYSVELPLSENDSMSALYDKLTTEIEHEIEDLTFDHPLEKKSYVNALAVCQLNISKKLLNQQLLQDETLKKQLNEVKQMIDFLTEHFELKAENQTNLIVEMNKALLFFSRSKEQLQPKEFILFTPRDYFLVSHYQKKYTTFYDMVLQNITLLCKNRGFQPTEDTLNYLIYLLISKWSGLTKQLFNRYHSIVVKVYSPLSFRHAQNIVESLISDLPRSLEVSVLEEPIVNEEVLSTIDFDILVTTQTLFLNIEQPIIFMYRTRSSHQYDELQYLIRKIAEQKEKNAREKFMNKKIPHLQDKKSKFNVIT
;
A
#
# COMPACT_ATOMS: atom_id res chain seq x y z
N MET A 1 18.18 -1.18 0.13
CA MET A 1 18.72 -1.67 1.44
C MET A 1 18.94 -3.18 1.53
N TRP A 2 18.30 -4.00 0.70
CA TRP A 2 18.51 -5.45 0.69
C TRP A 2 19.99 -5.90 0.60
N ARG A 3 20.86 -5.09 -0.02
CA ARG A 3 22.31 -5.35 -0.09
C ARG A 3 23.02 -5.40 1.28
N LEU A 4 22.38 -4.84 2.34
CA LEU A 4 22.91 -4.90 3.70
C LEU A 4 22.63 -6.25 4.38
N ILE A 5 21.74 -7.04 3.81
CA ILE A 5 21.33 -8.33 4.31
C ILE A 5 22.16 -9.41 3.61
N SER A 6 22.62 -10.40 4.37
CA SER A 6 23.39 -11.50 3.81
C SER A 6 22.59 -12.25 2.73
N THR A 7 23.26 -12.78 1.71
CA THR A 7 22.62 -13.59 0.65
C THR A 7 21.83 -14.77 1.24
N LYS A 8 22.32 -15.34 2.34
CA LYS A 8 21.67 -16.38 3.11
C LYS A 8 20.31 -15.91 3.65
N ASP A 9 20.26 -14.73 4.29
CA ASP A 9 19.02 -14.21 4.89
C ASP A 9 18.04 -13.72 3.82
N GLN A 10 18.55 -13.19 2.71
CA GLN A 10 17.71 -12.90 1.54
C GLN A 10 17.03 -14.17 1.01
N SER A 11 17.78 -15.27 0.87
CA SER A 11 17.21 -16.56 0.45
C SER A 11 16.19 -17.10 1.43
N LYS A 12 16.43 -16.98 2.75
CA LYS A 12 15.45 -17.36 3.78
C LYS A 12 14.15 -16.53 3.67
N MET A 13 14.28 -15.23 3.41
CA MET A 13 13.10 -14.37 3.21
C MET A 13 12.30 -14.74 1.97
N GLU A 14 12.96 -15.06 0.86
CA GLU A 14 12.27 -15.54 -0.35
C GLU A 14 11.55 -16.88 -0.09
N MET A 15 12.16 -17.79 0.67
CA MET A 15 11.49 -19.03 1.08
C MET A 15 10.26 -18.75 1.95
N LEU A 16 10.37 -17.85 2.92
CA LEU A 16 9.23 -17.46 3.76
C LEU A 16 8.07 -16.88 2.94
N LYS A 17 8.36 -15.99 1.97
CA LYS A 17 7.33 -15.47 1.06
C LYS A 17 6.57 -16.60 0.36
N LEU A 18 7.28 -17.58 -0.18
CA LEU A 18 6.66 -18.73 -0.84
C LEU A 18 5.76 -19.53 0.11
N PHE A 19 6.16 -19.73 1.37
CA PHE A 19 5.33 -20.41 2.36
C PHE A 19 4.11 -19.60 2.80
N TYR A 20 4.16 -18.27 2.73
CA TYR A 20 2.98 -17.42 2.96
C TYR A 20 2.02 -17.36 1.75
N GLU A 21 2.52 -17.59 0.54
CA GLU A 21 1.73 -17.52 -0.69
C GLU A 21 1.01 -18.82 -1.04
N THR A 22 1.47 -19.95 -0.50
CA THR A 22 0.87 -21.27 -0.79
C THR A 22 0.66 -22.12 0.47
N ASN A 23 -0.45 -22.82 0.50
CA ASN A 23 -0.72 -23.82 1.54
C ASN A 23 -0.20 -25.22 1.16
N GLU A 24 0.28 -25.38 -0.09
CA GLU A 24 0.76 -26.65 -0.59
C GLU A 24 2.24 -26.88 -0.23
N PRO A 25 2.67 -28.15 -0.02
CA PRO A 25 4.08 -28.46 0.17
C PRO A 25 4.92 -28.02 -1.02
N ILE A 26 6.10 -27.43 -0.75
CA ILE A 26 7.00 -26.93 -1.78
C ILE A 26 8.21 -27.87 -1.86
N THR A 27 8.56 -28.30 -3.08
CA THR A 27 9.73 -29.18 -3.28
C THR A 27 11.05 -28.42 -3.09
N ILE A 28 12.10 -29.15 -2.66
CA ILE A 28 13.46 -28.57 -2.52
C ILE A 28 13.95 -27.99 -3.85
N ASP A 29 13.62 -28.60 -4.97
CA ASP A 29 14.03 -28.14 -6.30
C ASP A 29 13.36 -26.80 -6.66
N ARG A 30 12.08 -26.63 -6.34
CA ARG A 30 11.38 -25.37 -6.52
C ARG A 30 11.98 -24.27 -5.63
N LEU A 31 12.20 -24.54 -4.33
CA LEU A 31 12.87 -23.61 -3.44
C LEU A 31 14.28 -23.23 -3.93
N SER A 32 15.04 -24.21 -4.43
CA SER A 32 16.37 -24.01 -4.99
C SER A 32 16.36 -23.08 -6.20
N LYS A 33 15.38 -23.24 -7.09
CA LYS A 33 15.21 -22.42 -8.30
C LYS A 33 14.81 -20.99 -7.94
N GLU A 34 13.79 -20.82 -7.08
CA GLU A 34 13.28 -19.51 -6.70
C GLU A 34 14.32 -18.68 -5.92
N THR A 35 15.03 -19.31 -4.98
CA THR A 35 16.07 -18.64 -4.17
C THR A 35 17.43 -18.56 -4.85
N LYS A 36 17.59 -19.14 -6.05
CA LYS A 36 18.88 -19.28 -6.76
C LYS A 36 19.98 -19.89 -5.87
N SER A 37 19.61 -20.80 -4.99
CA SER A 37 20.49 -21.43 -4.01
C SER A 37 20.65 -22.93 -4.28
N SER A 38 21.79 -23.53 -3.90
CA SER A 38 21.96 -24.97 -4.06
C SER A 38 20.99 -25.77 -3.18
N PRO A 39 20.58 -26.99 -3.57
CA PRO A 39 19.74 -27.85 -2.74
C PRO A 39 20.29 -28.09 -1.33
N ARG A 40 21.61 -28.16 -1.19
CA ARG A 40 22.29 -28.28 0.11
C ARG A 40 22.11 -27.01 0.95
N SER A 41 22.24 -25.84 0.35
CA SER A 41 22.02 -24.56 1.03
C SER A 41 20.57 -24.43 1.48
N VAL A 42 19.62 -24.77 0.60
CA VAL A 42 18.18 -24.75 0.91
C VAL A 42 17.86 -25.62 2.13
N LYS A 43 18.41 -26.86 2.20
CA LYS A 43 18.22 -27.73 3.37
C LYS A 43 18.74 -27.11 4.67
N ASN A 44 19.91 -26.42 4.60
CA ASN A 44 20.46 -25.72 5.76
C ASN A 44 19.57 -24.53 6.18
N TYR A 45 19.08 -23.76 5.23
CA TYR A 45 18.18 -22.62 5.49
C TYR A 45 16.87 -23.07 6.09
N LEU A 46 16.30 -24.18 5.59
CA LEU A 46 15.09 -24.79 6.16
C LEU A 46 15.31 -25.23 7.61
N LYS A 47 16.47 -25.78 7.93
CA LYS A 47 16.80 -26.17 9.32
C LYS A 47 16.85 -24.95 10.25
N GLU A 48 17.40 -23.84 9.80
CA GLU A 48 17.45 -22.60 10.58
C GLU A 48 16.06 -21.98 10.73
N LEU A 49 15.32 -21.88 9.62
CA LEU A 49 13.94 -21.38 9.62
C LEU A 49 13.04 -22.22 10.52
N ARG A 50 13.24 -23.55 10.51
CA ARG A 50 12.52 -24.45 11.41
C ARG A 50 12.71 -24.05 12.87
N GLY A 51 13.95 -23.82 13.32
CA GLY A 51 14.21 -23.37 14.68
C GLY A 51 13.46 -22.09 15.02
N THR A 52 13.58 -21.05 14.17
CA THR A 52 12.91 -19.78 14.38
C THR A 52 11.37 -19.89 14.37
N ILE A 53 10.81 -20.73 13.51
CA ILE A 53 9.36 -20.91 13.40
C ILE A 53 8.82 -21.73 14.58
N GLU A 54 9.52 -22.77 15.02
CA GLU A 54 9.14 -23.57 16.20
C GLU A 54 9.19 -22.72 17.49
N GLU A 55 10.15 -21.79 17.63
CA GLU A 55 10.24 -20.86 18.76
C GLU A 55 9.00 -19.94 18.88
N ILE A 56 8.35 -19.62 17.77
CA ILE A 56 7.12 -18.80 17.77
C ILE A 56 5.84 -19.63 17.77
N GLY A 57 5.95 -20.95 18.00
CA GLY A 57 4.80 -21.86 18.07
C GLY A 57 4.31 -22.39 16.72
N GLY A 58 5.10 -22.25 15.65
CA GLY A 58 4.81 -22.85 14.36
C GLY A 58 5.28 -24.29 14.24
N GLU A 59 4.93 -24.95 13.14
CA GLU A 59 5.22 -26.36 12.88
C GLU A 59 5.92 -26.52 11.53
N PHE A 60 6.91 -27.41 11.48
CA PHE A 60 7.53 -27.87 10.24
C PHE A 60 6.91 -29.18 9.79
N GLN A 61 6.46 -29.23 8.55
CA GLN A 61 5.89 -30.42 7.92
C GLN A 61 6.74 -30.84 6.73
N SER A 62 7.05 -32.13 6.64
CA SER A 62 7.81 -32.73 5.52
C SER A 62 7.13 -34.00 5.06
N SER A 63 6.90 -34.10 3.76
CA SER A 63 6.26 -35.25 3.10
C SER A 63 7.02 -35.64 1.85
N SER A 64 6.54 -36.67 1.14
CA SER A 64 7.02 -37.02 -0.20
C SER A 64 6.78 -35.95 -1.25
N GLU A 65 5.79 -35.08 -1.03
CA GLU A 65 5.39 -34.01 -1.92
C GLU A 65 6.23 -32.72 -1.71
N GLY A 66 6.91 -32.61 -0.58
CA GLY A 66 7.75 -31.46 -0.26
C GLY A 66 7.72 -31.06 1.22
N VAL A 67 8.08 -29.82 1.48
CA VAL A 67 8.12 -29.22 2.81
C VAL A 67 7.15 -28.06 2.91
N ASN A 68 6.61 -27.85 4.11
CA ASN A 68 5.75 -26.71 4.43
C ASN A 68 5.97 -26.26 5.87
N PHE A 69 5.66 -25.01 6.16
CA PHE A 69 5.61 -24.44 7.49
C PHE A 69 4.18 -24.00 7.83
N LYS A 70 3.66 -24.47 8.93
CA LYS A 70 2.44 -23.93 9.51
C LYS A 70 2.82 -22.81 10.48
N ILE A 71 2.80 -21.58 9.98
CA ILE A 71 3.13 -20.38 10.77
C ILE A 71 1.86 -19.94 11.53
N PRO A 72 1.97 -19.53 12.80
CA PRO A 72 0.82 -19.02 13.55
C PRO A 72 0.14 -17.86 12.81
N THR A 73 -1.18 -17.85 12.79
CA THR A 73 -1.98 -16.92 11.99
C THR A 73 -1.83 -15.44 12.40
N ASN A 74 -1.35 -15.20 13.61
CA ASN A 74 -1.04 -13.86 14.14
C ASN A 74 0.39 -13.38 13.84
N ILE A 75 1.22 -14.21 13.21
CA ILE A 75 2.59 -13.86 12.82
C ILE A 75 2.64 -13.58 11.32
N GLY A 76 3.00 -12.36 10.95
CA GLY A 76 3.20 -11.95 9.56
C GLY A 76 4.66 -12.03 9.13
N ILE A 77 4.90 -11.91 7.83
CA ILE A 77 6.26 -11.88 7.28
C ILE A 77 7.10 -10.72 7.83
N ASP A 78 6.45 -9.63 8.26
CA ASP A 78 7.08 -8.47 8.89
C ASP A 78 7.82 -8.82 10.19
N TYR A 79 7.39 -9.84 10.93
CA TYR A 79 8.12 -10.34 12.10
C TYR A 79 9.55 -10.74 11.74
N PHE A 80 9.71 -11.53 10.68
CA PHE A 80 11.03 -11.97 10.22
C PHE A 80 11.86 -10.82 9.63
N GLN A 81 11.21 -9.87 8.96
CA GLN A 81 11.87 -8.68 8.45
C GLN A 81 12.41 -7.79 9.59
N LYS A 82 11.64 -7.61 10.66
CA LYS A 82 12.10 -6.89 11.87
C LYS A 82 13.33 -7.53 12.52
N GLN A 83 13.40 -8.86 12.52
CA GLN A 83 14.59 -9.56 13.01
C GLN A 83 15.84 -9.22 12.17
N LEU A 84 15.68 -9.01 10.87
CA LEU A 84 16.81 -8.63 10.00
C LEU A 84 17.36 -7.25 10.36
N PHE A 85 16.51 -6.28 10.73
CA PHE A 85 16.98 -4.97 11.22
C PHE A 85 17.80 -5.12 12.50
N LYS A 86 17.36 -5.96 13.43
CA LYS A 86 18.01 -6.18 14.73
C LYS A 86 19.30 -7.01 14.63
N GLN A 87 19.49 -7.79 13.58
CA GLN A 87 20.62 -8.71 13.40
C GLN A 87 21.66 -8.24 12.37
N SER A 88 21.26 -7.45 11.40
CA SER A 88 22.16 -7.04 10.31
C SER A 88 23.05 -5.87 10.73
N LEU A 89 24.35 -6.06 10.67
CA LEU A 89 25.34 -5.08 11.10
C LEU A 89 25.16 -3.70 10.48
N GLY A 90 24.77 -3.63 9.19
CA GLY A 90 24.52 -2.36 8.51
C GLY A 90 23.38 -1.57 9.13
N PHE A 91 22.30 -2.22 9.56
CA PHE A 91 21.19 -1.57 10.22
C PHE A 91 21.53 -1.17 11.65
N ILE A 92 22.23 -2.02 12.38
CA ILE A 92 22.73 -1.69 13.74
C ILE A 92 23.62 -0.45 13.68
N LEU A 93 24.50 -0.35 12.69
CA LEU A 93 25.35 0.83 12.49
C LEU A 93 24.51 2.09 12.21
N LEU A 94 23.51 2.00 11.34
CA LEU A 94 22.61 3.13 11.03
C LEU A 94 21.92 3.67 12.28
N GLU A 95 21.39 2.79 13.10
CA GLU A 95 20.68 3.17 14.32
C GLU A 95 21.62 3.80 15.35
N LYS A 96 22.79 3.19 15.60
CA LYS A 96 23.79 3.77 16.49
C LYS A 96 24.24 5.16 16.03
N ILE A 97 24.47 5.33 14.73
CA ILE A 97 24.87 6.62 14.14
C ILE A 97 23.73 7.64 14.26
N PHE A 98 22.47 7.22 14.10
CA PHE A 98 21.33 8.12 14.30
C PHE A 98 21.30 8.71 15.71
N PHE A 99 21.53 7.90 16.72
CA PHE A 99 21.52 8.38 18.12
C PHE A 99 22.82 9.09 18.51
N ASN A 100 23.97 8.65 18.01
CA ASN A 100 25.26 9.24 18.36
C ASN A 100 26.14 9.47 17.13
N GLU A 101 26.25 10.73 16.72
CA GLU A 101 27.08 11.14 15.57
C GLU A 101 28.56 11.42 15.94
N THR A 102 28.95 11.21 17.21
CA THR A 102 30.35 11.41 17.66
C THR A 102 31.16 10.13 17.72
N LEU A 103 30.55 8.99 17.35
CA LEU A 103 31.19 7.66 17.39
C LEU A 103 32.46 7.62 16.57
N THR A 104 33.50 6.97 17.13
CA THR A 104 34.77 6.68 16.48
C THR A 104 34.84 5.25 16.00
N ASN A 105 35.80 4.93 15.10
CA ASN A 105 36.05 3.56 14.66
C ASN A 105 36.31 2.61 15.83
N GLU A 106 37.12 3.05 16.80
CA GLU A 106 37.47 2.26 17.96
C GLU A 106 36.25 1.93 18.82
N GLN A 107 35.38 2.92 19.08
CA GLN A 107 34.16 2.72 19.83
C GLN A 107 33.23 1.72 19.09
N LEU A 108 32.99 1.89 17.80
CA LEU A 108 32.16 0.97 17.02
C LEU A 108 32.72 -0.47 16.97
N ILE A 109 34.05 -0.62 16.85
CA ILE A 109 34.70 -1.93 16.87
C ILE A 109 34.50 -2.62 18.21
N ASN A 110 34.73 -1.86 19.31
CA ASN A 110 34.63 -2.40 20.67
C ASN A 110 33.17 -2.72 21.04
N GLU A 111 32.23 -1.83 20.74
CA GLU A 111 30.81 -2.03 21.06
C GLU A 111 30.15 -3.15 20.26
N LEU A 112 30.55 -3.32 19.00
CA LEU A 112 29.96 -4.31 18.11
C LEU A 112 30.75 -5.63 18.06
N PHE A 113 31.88 -5.70 18.75
CA PHE A 113 32.78 -6.87 18.79
C PHE A 113 33.20 -7.33 17.37
N ILE A 114 33.53 -6.38 16.48
CA ILE A 114 33.90 -6.64 15.11
C ILE A 114 35.35 -6.22 14.80
N SER A 115 35.92 -6.74 13.71
CA SER A 115 37.23 -6.28 13.24
C SER A 115 37.12 -4.96 12.44
N GLN A 116 38.22 -4.21 12.37
CA GLN A 116 38.32 -3.00 11.52
C GLN A 116 37.97 -3.33 10.05
N SER A 117 38.39 -4.50 9.53
CA SER A 117 38.07 -4.90 8.16
C SER A 117 36.60 -5.18 7.96
N THR A 118 35.89 -5.69 8.99
CA THR A 118 34.44 -5.89 8.98
C THR A 118 33.70 -4.57 8.99
N LEU A 119 34.13 -3.63 9.85
CA LEU A 119 33.56 -2.27 9.89
C LEU A 119 33.69 -1.59 8.53
N ASN A 120 34.90 -1.61 7.92
CA ASN A 120 35.13 -0.98 6.62
C ASN A 120 34.25 -1.57 5.51
N ARG A 121 34.08 -2.89 5.47
CA ARG A 121 33.17 -3.53 4.51
C ARG A 121 31.72 -3.13 4.71
N SER A 122 31.27 -3.09 5.96
CA SER A 122 29.90 -2.66 6.31
C SER A 122 29.64 -1.22 5.95
N VAL A 123 30.59 -0.32 6.22
CA VAL A 123 30.54 1.10 5.83
C VAL A 123 30.45 1.27 4.30
N ASN A 124 31.26 0.55 3.54
CA ASN A 124 31.21 0.61 2.08
C ASN A 124 29.88 0.09 1.52
N SER A 125 29.39 -1.03 2.06
CA SER A 125 28.07 -1.57 1.69
C SER A 125 26.95 -0.61 2.03
N LEU A 126 27.04 0.04 3.20
CA LEU A 126 26.07 1.01 3.66
C LEU A 126 26.05 2.27 2.78
N ASN A 127 27.22 2.80 2.41
CA ASN A 127 27.29 3.93 1.47
C ASN A 127 26.66 3.60 0.12
N SER A 128 26.99 2.43 -0.45
CA SER A 128 26.36 2.01 -1.71
C SER A 128 24.85 1.82 -1.61
N ALA A 129 24.34 1.43 -0.42
CA ALA A 129 22.91 1.30 -0.19
C ALA A 129 22.23 2.68 -0.01
N LEU A 130 22.88 3.63 0.66
CA LEU A 130 22.37 4.97 0.90
C LEU A 130 22.31 5.84 -0.36
N GLU A 131 23.17 5.62 -1.35
CA GLU A 131 23.17 6.34 -2.64
C GLU A 131 21.80 6.32 -3.31
N SER A 132 21.09 5.20 -3.24
CA SER A 132 19.73 5.08 -3.82
C SER A 132 18.67 5.92 -3.09
N TYR A 133 19.01 6.53 -1.95
CA TYR A 133 18.20 7.46 -1.17
C TYR A 133 18.72 8.91 -1.26
N GLY A 134 19.73 9.17 -2.09
CA GLY A 134 20.40 10.48 -2.15
C GLY A 134 21.22 10.80 -0.90
N LEU A 135 21.62 9.78 -0.15
CA LEU A 135 22.30 9.92 1.14
C LEU A 135 23.69 9.30 1.09
N LYS A 136 24.58 9.78 1.95
CA LYS A 136 25.93 9.23 2.14
C LYS A 136 26.26 9.10 3.62
N LEU A 137 27.15 8.19 3.97
CA LEU A 137 27.71 8.05 5.30
C LEU A 137 29.09 8.72 5.34
N LYS A 138 29.24 9.78 6.14
CA LYS A 138 30.53 10.33 6.54
C LYS A 138 31.07 9.52 7.72
N THR A 139 32.37 9.28 7.77
CA THR A 139 33.00 8.38 8.76
C THR A 139 33.91 9.09 9.77
N SER A 140 34.05 10.42 9.66
CA SER A 140 34.87 11.21 10.57
C SER A 140 34.27 12.61 10.78
N PRO A 141 33.43 12.82 11.79
CA PRO A 141 32.73 11.81 12.58
C PRO A 141 31.68 11.03 11.78
N TYR A 142 31.20 9.91 12.34
CA TYR A 142 30.13 9.13 11.71
C TYR A 142 28.81 9.88 11.68
N LYS A 143 28.30 10.18 10.51
CA LYS A 143 26.97 10.73 10.32
C LYS A 143 26.43 10.50 8.91
N VAL A 144 25.12 10.35 8.79
CA VAL A 144 24.44 10.36 7.50
C VAL A 144 24.34 11.80 7.02
N ILE A 145 24.77 12.05 5.77
CA ILE A 145 24.74 13.37 5.13
C ILE A 145 23.91 13.32 3.85
N GLY A 146 23.27 14.44 3.53
CA GLY A 146 22.37 14.65 2.41
C GLY A 146 21.40 15.78 2.73
N GLU A 147 20.35 15.93 1.93
CA GLU A 147 19.27 16.84 2.28
C GLU A 147 18.57 16.38 3.57
N GLU A 148 18.43 17.28 4.53
CA GLU A 148 17.88 16.97 5.86
C GLU A 148 16.48 16.33 5.78
N TYR A 149 15.67 16.75 4.83
CA TYR A 149 14.36 16.17 4.56
C TYR A 149 14.45 14.68 4.18
N LEU A 150 15.41 14.30 3.31
CA LEU A 150 15.63 12.90 2.92
C LEU A 150 16.16 12.07 4.08
N ILE A 151 17.05 12.63 4.91
CA ILE A 151 17.57 11.97 6.12
C ILE A 151 16.41 11.62 7.06
N ARG A 152 15.51 12.58 7.34
CA ARG A 152 14.37 12.37 8.22
C ARG A 152 13.39 11.35 7.68
N ASN A 153 13.07 11.40 6.38
CA ASN A 153 12.21 10.40 5.76
C ASN A 153 12.81 9.00 5.83
N PHE A 154 14.11 8.89 5.54
CA PHE A 154 14.83 7.63 5.61
C PHE A 154 14.77 7.02 7.03
N TYR A 155 15.10 7.79 8.05
CA TYR A 155 15.07 7.30 9.42
C TYR A 155 13.64 7.03 9.93
N THR A 156 12.67 7.82 9.50
CA THR A 156 11.25 7.52 9.80
C THR A 156 10.86 6.15 9.25
N SER A 157 11.14 5.89 7.97
CA SER A 157 10.88 4.58 7.36
C SER A 157 11.64 3.45 8.06
N TYR A 158 12.91 3.71 8.43
CA TYR A 158 13.71 2.76 9.20
C TYR A 158 13.02 2.36 10.52
N PHE A 159 12.63 3.33 11.35
CA PHE A 159 12.02 3.05 12.65
C PHE A 159 10.63 2.42 12.53
N VAL A 160 9.83 2.84 11.55
CA VAL A 160 8.51 2.23 11.26
C VAL A 160 8.64 0.75 10.89
N GLU A 161 9.67 0.39 10.12
CA GLU A 161 9.89 -0.99 9.70
C GLU A 161 10.61 -1.84 10.74
N ALA A 162 11.55 -1.26 11.50
CA ALA A 162 12.35 -1.98 12.48
C ALA A 162 11.58 -2.28 13.78
N TYR A 163 10.63 -1.43 14.13
CA TYR A 163 9.91 -1.49 15.40
C TYR A 163 8.41 -1.65 15.25
N THR A 164 7.77 -2.23 16.24
CA THR A 164 6.31 -2.29 16.33
C THR A 164 5.76 -0.99 16.91
N ALA A 165 4.44 -0.78 16.73
CA ALA A 165 3.77 0.41 17.29
C ALA A 165 3.90 0.53 18.82
N ASN A 166 4.14 -0.56 19.53
CA ASN A 166 4.29 -0.59 20.99
C ASN A 166 5.74 -0.38 21.48
N GLU A 167 6.71 -0.58 20.60
CA GLU A 167 8.13 -0.36 20.91
C GLU A 167 8.48 1.13 20.79
N TRP A 168 9.39 1.60 21.64
CA TRP A 168 9.89 2.97 21.63
C TRP A 168 11.42 2.97 21.66
N PRO A 169 12.09 3.12 20.49
CA PRO A 169 13.55 3.06 20.42
C PRO A 169 14.28 4.36 20.84
N PHE A 170 13.55 5.45 21.10
CA PHE A 170 14.12 6.76 21.39
C PHE A 170 14.36 6.92 22.90
N GLU A 171 15.43 6.29 23.41
CA GLU A 171 15.73 6.24 24.85
C GLU A 171 15.88 7.63 25.51
N ASN A 172 16.35 8.62 24.74
CA ASN A 172 16.54 10.00 25.23
C ASN A 172 15.26 10.86 25.14
N LEU A 173 14.15 10.31 24.67
CA LEU A 173 12.86 10.99 24.62
C LEU A 173 11.86 10.24 25.48
N ASP A 174 11.32 10.91 26.48
CA ASP A 174 10.24 10.35 27.29
C ASP A 174 9.02 10.05 26.41
N LYS A 175 8.66 8.76 26.34
CA LYS A 175 7.54 8.29 25.53
C LYS A 175 6.22 8.91 25.95
N GLU A 176 5.94 8.97 27.25
CA GLU A 176 4.67 9.48 27.77
C GLU A 176 4.54 10.98 27.53
N PHE A 177 5.65 11.71 27.68
CA PHE A 177 5.68 13.13 27.36
C PHE A 177 5.43 13.39 25.89
N VAL A 178 6.11 12.67 24.99
CA VAL A 178 5.89 12.79 23.54
C VAL A 178 4.45 12.43 23.17
N GLU A 179 3.89 11.36 23.73
CA GLU A 179 2.52 10.94 23.44
C GLU A 179 1.46 11.93 23.96
N LYS A 180 1.74 12.71 24.98
CA LYS A 180 0.87 13.81 25.43
C LYS A 180 0.83 14.99 24.46
N LEU A 181 1.90 15.22 23.71
CA LEU A 181 1.97 16.29 22.71
C LEU A 181 1.28 15.93 21.39
N LEU A 182 1.10 14.64 21.13
CA LEU A 182 0.46 14.19 19.90
C LEU A 182 -1.06 14.13 20.07
N PRO A 183 -1.82 14.44 19.02
CA PRO A 183 -3.26 14.21 19.04
C PRO A 183 -3.54 12.73 19.32
N SER A 184 -4.66 12.41 19.96
CA SER A 184 -5.10 11.01 20.08
C SER A 184 -5.20 10.37 18.70
N ALA A 185 -5.08 9.05 18.60
CA ALA A 185 -5.23 8.37 17.31
C ALA A 185 -6.60 8.66 16.66
N SER A 186 -7.66 8.79 17.49
CA SER A 186 -9.00 9.18 17.00
C SER A 186 -9.02 10.57 16.41
N ASP A 187 -8.47 11.57 17.12
CA ASP A 187 -8.43 12.95 16.64
C ASP A 187 -7.54 13.09 15.41
N TYR A 188 -6.42 12.34 15.39
CA TYR A 188 -5.55 12.26 14.24
C TYR A 188 -6.32 11.80 12.99
N TYR A 189 -7.00 10.66 13.05
CA TYR A 189 -7.73 10.13 11.90
C TYR A 189 -8.96 10.96 11.50
N GLN A 190 -9.55 11.73 12.42
CA GLN A 190 -10.63 12.66 12.10
C GLN A 190 -10.13 13.95 11.43
N SER A 191 -8.98 14.48 11.87
CA SER A 191 -8.43 15.75 11.41
C SER A 191 -7.55 15.65 10.17
N THR A 192 -6.97 14.47 9.91
CA THR A 192 -6.01 14.26 8.83
C THR A 192 -6.65 13.65 7.59
N SER A 193 -5.92 13.74 6.51
CA SER A 193 -6.29 13.17 5.22
C SER A 193 -5.80 11.72 5.02
N ASP A 194 -5.49 10.97 6.08
CA ASP A 194 -4.95 9.60 6.04
C ASP A 194 -3.68 9.41 5.18
N VAL A 195 -2.91 10.47 4.96
CA VAL A 195 -1.67 10.40 4.17
C VAL A 195 -0.63 9.53 4.87
N MET A 196 -0.69 9.47 6.20
CA MET A 196 0.28 8.76 7.01
C MET A 196 -0.44 7.97 8.11
N SER A 197 -0.01 6.74 8.40
CA SER A 197 -0.54 6.01 9.55
C SER A 197 -0.11 6.66 10.86
N TYR A 198 -0.91 6.51 11.92
CA TYR A 198 -0.56 7.07 13.23
C TYR A 198 0.81 6.61 13.77
N PRO A 199 1.21 5.32 13.66
CA PRO A 199 2.57 4.90 13.99
C PRO A 199 3.65 5.61 13.18
N HIS A 200 3.42 5.82 11.89
CA HIS A 200 4.36 6.55 11.04
C HIS A 200 4.48 8.02 11.48
N PHE A 201 3.37 8.68 11.75
CA PHE A 201 3.33 10.03 12.29
C PHE A 201 4.11 10.14 13.60
N ARG A 202 3.91 9.21 14.53
CA ARG A 202 4.59 9.16 15.81
C ARG A 202 6.10 9.02 15.68
N PHE A 203 6.58 8.10 14.85
CA PHE A 203 8.01 7.94 14.58
C PHE A 203 8.58 9.13 13.80
N ARG A 204 7.82 9.72 12.89
CA ARG A 204 8.24 10.93 12.17
C ARG A 204 8.48 12.07 13.15
N PHE A 205 7.55 12.32 14.05
CA PHE A 205 7.70 13.34 15.07
C PHE A 205 8.92 13.11 15.94
N ALA A 206 9.15 11.88 16.41
CA ALA A 206 10.34 11.55 17.21
C ALA A 206 11.66 11.75 16.44
N VAL A 207 11.71 11.36 15.16
CA VAL A 207 12.88 11.61 14.29
C VAL A 207 13.11 13.11 14.12
N ASP A 208 12.05 13.87 13.81
CA ASP A 208 12.14 15.33 13.65
C ASP A 208 12.66 15.99 14.92
N LEU A 209 12.17 15.56 16.08
CA LEU A 209 12.59 16.07 17.37
C LEU A 209 14.08 15.76 17.66
N VAL A 210 14.52 14.50 17.52
CA VAL A 210 15.93 14.12 17.71
C VAL A 210 16.85 14.92 16.79
N ARG A 211 16.45 15.13 15.54
CA ARG A 211 17.24 15.92 14.59
C ARG A 211 17.28 17.40 14.95
N ASN A 212 16.16 17.98 15.40
CA ASN A 212 16.12 19.36 15.86
C ASN A 212 16.99 19.58 17.11
N LEU A 213 16.93 18.65 18.09
CA LEU A 213 17.78 18.71 19.31
C LEU A 213 19.28 18.62 18.99
N LYS A 214 19.65 17.97 17.89
CA LYS A 214 21.04 17.95 17.38
C LYS A 214 21.42 19.20 16.58
N GLY A 215 20.53 20.18 16.44
CA GLY A 215 20.77 21.44 15.75
C GLY A 215 20.57 21.37 14.22
N TYR A 216 19.99 20.29 13.69
CA TYR A 216 19.61 20.21 12.30
C TYR A 216 18.25 20.87 12.09
N SER A 217 18.15 21.77 11.13
CA SER A 217 16.87 22.37 10.72
C SER A 217 16.46 21.88 9.34
N VAL A 218 15.17 21.68 9.14
CA VAL A 218 14.61 21.57 7.79
C VAL A 218 14.36 23.00 7.30
N GLU A 219 15.05 23.43 6.25
CA GLU A 219 14.62 24.58 5.49
C GLU A 219 13.32 24.19 4.77
N LEU A 220 12.19 24.59 5.33
CA LEU A 220 10.96 24.55 4.58
C LEU A 220 11.18 25.42 3.34
N PRO A 221 10.82 24.96 2.12
CA PRO A 221 10.96 25.77 0.90
C PRO A 221 9.89 26.86 0.91
N LEU A 222 9.96 27.74 1.91
CA LEU A 222 9.09 28.89 2.11
C LEU A 222 9.78 30.09 1.45
N SER A 223 9.20 30.62 0.38
CA SER A 223 9.62 31.94 -0.11
C SER A 223 9.12 33.01 0.89
N GLU A 224 9.86 34.10 1.05
CA GLU A 224 9.51 35.20 1.98
C GLU A 224 8.10 35.80 1.76
N ASN A 225 7.49 35.53 0.61
CA ASN A 225 6.14 35.97 0.24
C ASN A 225 5.11 34.83 0.13
N ASP A 226 5.40 33.65 0.69
CA ASP A 226 4.54 32.48 0.52
C ASP A 226 3.52 32.41 1.66
N SER A 227 2.28 32.12 1.30
CA SER A 227 1.20 31.84 2.26
C SER A 227 1.54 30.71 3.25
N MET A 228 2.51 29.86 2.92
CA MET A 228 3.03 28.80 3.78
C MET A 228 3.87 29.34 4.94
N SER A 229 4.67 30.41 4.73
CA SER A 229 5.43 31.02 5.81
C SER A 229 4.52 31.61 6.87
N ALA A 230 3.55 32.43 6.47
CA ALA A 230 2.56 33.00 7.38
C ALA A 230 1.76 31.93 8.15
N LEU A 231 1.52 30.80 7.48
CA LEU A 231 0.81 29.68 8.08
C LEU A 231 1.67 28.92 9.10
N TYR A 232 2.97 28.75 8.80
CA TYR A 232 3.92 28.16 9.73
C TYR A 232 4.09 29.03 10.99
N ASP A 233 4.23 30.35 10.82
CA ASP A 233 4.33 31.29 11.93
C ASP A 233 3.08 31.28 12.81
N LYS A 234 1.91 31.20 12.19
CA LYS A 234 0.66 31.08 12.93
C LYS A 234 0.58 29.77 13.73
N LEU A 235 0.95 28.65 13.09
CA LEU A 235 0.97 27.34 13.76
C LEU A 235 1.96 27.28 14.93
N THR A 236 3.16 27.81 14.73
CA THR A 236 4.16 27.85 15.81
C THR A 236 3.64 28.64 16.99
N THR A 237 2.95 29.77 16.76
CA THR A 237 2.34 30.58 17.82
C THR A 237 1.20 29.83 18.52
N GLU A 238 0.32 29.16 17.77
CA GLU A 238 -0.76 28.36 18.34
C GLU A 238 -0.21 27.19 19.19
N ILE A 239 0.81 26.48 18.70
CA ILE A 239 1.46 25.37 19.41
C ILE A 239 2.20 25.88 20.65
N GLU A 240 2.91 27.01 20.59
CA GLU A 240 3.58 27.60 21.75
C GLU A 240 2.59 27.88 22.89
N HIS A 241 1.40 28.34 22.56
CA HIS A 241 0.33 28.56 23.53
C HIS A 241 -0.25 27.24 24.07
N GLU A 242 -0.45 26.23 23.18
CA GLU A 242 -0.96 24.92 23.61
C GLU A 242 -0.02 24.19 24.59
N ILE A 243 1.29 24.41 24.48
CA ILE A 243 2.31 23.78 25.34
C ILE A 243 2.86 24.73 26.41
N GLU A 244 2.20 25.86 26.67
CA GLU A 244 2.68 26.87 27.64
C GLU A 244 2.83 26.31 29.06
N ASP A 245 1.90 25.41 29.45
CA ASP A 245 1.89 24.79 30.77
C ASP A 245 2.90 23.62 30.92
N LEU A 246 3.58 23.23 29.84
CA LEU A 246 4.58 22.16 29.89
C LEU A 246 5.95 22.69 30.33
N THR A 247 6.59 21.95 31.20
CA THR A 247 7.94 22.26 31.66
C THR A 247 9.00 21.65 30.77
N PHE A 248 9.94 22.45 30.31
CA PHE A 248 11.10 22.05 29.51
C PHE A 248 12.38 22.38 30.26
N ASP A 249 13.37 21.50 30.20
CA ASP A 249 14.66 21.70 30.88
C ASP A 249 15.46 22.85 30.24
N HIS A 250 15.26 23.11 28.97
CA HIS A 250 15.97 24.16 28.24
C HIS A 250 15.07 24.84 27.18
N PRO A 251 15.18 26.18 26.97
CA PRO A 251 14.40 26.91 25.95
C PRO A 251 14.55 26.38 24.52
N LEU A 252 15.74 25.87 24.16
CA LEU A 252 15.97 25.24 22.85
C LEU A 252 15.18 23.95 22.67
N GLU A 253 14.91 23.26 23.77
CA GLU A 253 14.08 22.05 23.74
C GLU A 253 12.63 22.42 23.40
N LYS A 254 12.02 23.39 24.09
CA LYS A 254 10.67 23.91 23.76
C LYS A 254 10.58 24.29 22.29
N LYS A 255 11.54 25.07 21.76
CA LYS A 255 11.57 25.47 20.36
C LYS A 255 11.66 24.29 19.40
N SER A 256 12.42 23.26 19.75
CA SER A 256 12.54 22.03 18.94
C SER A 256 11.23 21.26 18.87
N TYR A 257 10.48 21.18 19.97
CA TYR A 257 9.14 20.58 20.02
C TYR A 257 8.14 21.37 19.17
N VAL A 258 8.08 22.69 19.34
CA VAL A 258 7.20 23.57 18.56
C VAL A 258 7.44 23.38 17.06
N ASN A 259 8.69 23.44 16.64
CA ASN A 259 9.04 23.27 15.22
C ASN A 259 8.68 21.87 14.68
N ALA A 260 8.93 20.81 15.46
CA ALA A 260 8.60 19.45 15.04
C ALA A 260 7.08 19.27 14.89
N LEU A 261 6.28 19.76 15.83
CA LEU A 261 4.82 19.73 15.78
C LEU A 261 4.28 20.56 14.61
N ALA A 262 4.80 21.78 14.40
CA ALA A 262 4.37 22.65 13.31
C ALA A 262 4.64 22.00 11.94
N VAL A 263 5.82 21.42 11.73
CA VAL A 263 6.16 20.69 10.49
C VAL A 263 5.23 19.48 10.29
N CYS A 264 4.96 18.73 11.34
CA CYS A 264 4.03 17.60 11.27
C CYS A 264 2.61 18.06 10.94
N GLN A 265 2.10 19.10 11.59
CA GLN A 265 0.74 19.63 11.36
C GLN A 265 0.59 20.22 9.96
N LEU A 266 1.60 20.94 9.44
CA LEU A 266 1.59 21.43 8.06
C LEU A 266 1.42 20.32 7.03
N ASN A 267 2.08 19.20 7.28
CA ASN A 267 2.03 18.06 6.35
C ASN A 267 0.70 17.32 6.35
N ILE A 268 -0.09 17.40 7.43
CA ILE A 268 -1.30 16.57 7.62
C ILE A 268 -2.62 17.36 7.66
N SER A 269 -2.61 18.68 7.92
CA SER A 269 -3.84 19.44 8.17
C SER A 269 -4.66 19.72 6.93
N LYS A 270 -5.91 19.21 6.89
CA LYS A 270 -6.93 19.55 5.86
C LYS A 270 -7.34 21.01 5.91
N LYS A 271 -7.46 21.57 7.10
CA LYS A 271 -7.92 22.95 7.33
C LYS A 271 -6.96 23.96 6.70
N LEU A 272 -5.66 23.72 6.87
CA LEU A 272 -4.61 24.59 6.35
C LEU A 272 -4.55 24.57 4.82
N LEU A 273 -4.70 23.39 4.23
CA LEU A 273 -4.75 23.25 2.78
C LEU A 273 -5.95 23.98 2.18
N ASN A 274 -7.12 23.89 2.81
CA ASN A 274 -8.33 24.58 2.33
C ASN A 274 -8.19 26.10 2.40
N GLN A 275 -7.46 26.66 3.36
CA GLN A 275 -7.18 28.09 3.44
C GLN A 275 -6.24 28.56 2.32
N GLN A 276 -5.25 27.77 1.93
CA GLN A 276 -4.36 28.06 0.80
C GLN A 276 -5.10 28.01 -0.55
N LEU A 277 -6.03 27.07 -0.71
CA LEU A 277 -6.84 26.91 -1.91
C LEU A 277 -7.60 28.17 -2.32
N LEU A 278 -7.98 29.00 -1.36
CA LEU A 278 -8.75 30.21 -1.63
C LEU A 278 -7.92 31.35 -2.22
N GLN A 279 -6.58 31.29 -2.16
CA GLN A 279 -5.69 32.41 -2.50
C GLN A 279 -4.74 32.16 -3.69
N ASP A 280 -4.53 30.90 -4.11
CA ASP A 280 -3.55 30.53 -5.14
C ASP A 280 -4.23 30.03 -6.43
N GLU A 281 -4.17 30.83 -7.50
CA GLU A 281 -4.72 30.48 -8.83
C GLU A 281 -3.99 29.30 -9.48
N THR A 282 -2.70 29.13 -9.23
CA THR A 282 -1.92 27.99 -9.73
C THR A 282 -2.42 26.70 -9.08
N LEU A 283 -2.66 26.74 -7.77
CA LEU A 283 -3.18 25.61 -7.01
C LEU A 283 -4.60 25.24 -7.45
N LYS A 284 -5.47 26.26 -7.69
CA LYS A 284 -6.82 26.03 -8.24
C LYS A 284 -6.78 25.32 -9.59
N LYS A 285 -5.91 25.77 -10.51
CA LYS A 285 -5.72 25.12 -11.81
C LYS A 285 -5.28 23.67 -11.64
N GLN A 286 -4.34 23.43 -10.76
CA GLN A 286 -3.80 22.12 -10.46
C GLN A 286 -4.85 21.16 -9.90
N LEU A 287 -5.70 21.61 -9.00
CA LEU A 287 -6.81 20.81 -8.49
C LEU A 287 -7.86 20.52 -9.56
N ASN A 288 -8.12 21.50 -10.44
CA ASN A 288 -9.04 21.31 -11.54
C ASN A 288 -8.56 20.25 -12.54
N GLU A 289 -7.25 20.15 -12.79
CA GLU A 289 -6.68 19.07 -13.61
C GLU A 289 -6.92 17.68 -13.00
N VAL A 290 -6.71 17.54 -11.69
CA VAL A 290 -7.00 16.29 -10.98
C VAL A 290 -8.51 16.00 -10.99
N LYS A 291 -9.34 17.03 -10.78
CA LYS A 291 -10.79 16.91 -10.86
C LYS A 291 -11.24 16.39 -12.21
N GLN A 292 -10.74 16.95 -13.30
CA GLN A 292 -11.06 16.51 -14.67
C GLN A 292 -10.69 15.03 -14.90
N MET A 293 -9.57 14.56 -14.36
CA MET A 293 -9.21 13.13 -14.41
C MET A 293 -10.24 12.28 -13.67
N ILE A 294 -10.64 12.67 -12.47
CA ILE A 294 -11.62 11.90 -11.67
C ILE A 294 -13.00 11.93 -12.33
N ASP A 295 -13.45 13.08 -12.82
CA ASP A 295 -14.71 13.21 -13.56
C ASP A 295 -14.71 12.31 -14.80
N PHE A 296 -13.61 12.30 -15.57
CA PHE A 296 -13.45 11.42 -16.71
C PHE A 296 -13.56 9.93 -16.34
N LEU A 297 -12.90 9.51 -15.26
CA LEU A 297 -12.97 8.12 -14.80
C LEU A 297 -14.38 7.76 -14.29
N THR A 298 -15.05 8.68 -13.59
CA THR A 298 -16.44 8.47 -13.11
C THR A 298 -17.41 8.33 -14.26
N GLU A 299 -17.34 9.18 -15.28
CA GLU A 299 -18.19 9.10 -16.46
C GLU A 299 -17.90 7.85 -17.31
N HIS A 300 -16.61 7.59 -17.56
CA HIS A 300 -16.20 6.49 -18.42
C HIS A 300 -16.55 5.11 -17.86
N PHE A 301 -16.36 4.93 -16.56
CA PHE A 301 -16.65 3.67 -15.88
C PHE A 301 -17.98 3.69 -15.13
N GLU A 302 -18.82 4.74 -15.27
CA GLU A 302 -20.10 4.90 -14.56
C GLU A 302 -19.96 4.68 -13.05
N LEU A 303 -18.91 5.26 -12.48
CA LEU A 303 -18.58 5.17 -11.06
C LEU A 303 -19.09 6.41 -10.32
N LYS A 304 -19.13 6.32 -8.99
CA LYS A 304 -19.41 7.45 -8.08
C LYS A 304 -18.21 7.68 -7.16
N ALA A 305 -17.78 8.90 -7.03
CA ALA A 305 -16.76 9.31 -6.07
C ALA A 305 -17.43 10.13 -4.96
N GLU A 306 -17.98 9.47 -3.94
CA GLU A 306 -18.69 10.14 -2.83
C GLU A 306 -17.78 11.10 -2.06
N ASN A 307 -16.48 10.82 -1.99
CA ASN A 307 -15.48 11.66 -1.34
C ASN A 307 -14.59 12.42 -2.33
N GLN A 308 -15.12 12.82 -3.48
CA GLN A 308 -14.37 13.41 -4.61
C GLN A 308 -13.44 14.56 -4.20
N THR A 309 -13.92 15.49 -3.39
CA THR A 309 -13.12 16.65 -2.94
C THR A 309 -11.87 16.20 -2.17
N ASN A 310 -12.01 15.24 -1.27
CA ASN A 310 -10.88 14.71 -0.51
C ASN A 310 -9.88 14.00 -1.44
N LEU A 311 -10.38 13.18 -2.36
CA LEU A 311 -9.58 12.45 -3.33
C LEU A 311 -8.76 13.40 -4.23
N ILE A 312 -9.37 14.49 -4.72
CA ILE A 312 -8.69 15.52 -5.51
C ILE A 312 -7.55 16.15 -4.72
N VAL A 313 -7.81 16.51 -3.48
CA VAL A 313 -6.84 17.16 -2.60
C VAL A 313 -5.65 16.26 -2.32
N GLU A 314 -5.90 14.99 -1.99
CA GLU A 314 -4.83 14.02 -1.69
C GLU A 314 -3.97 13.72 -2.91
N MET A 315 -4.60 13.50 -4.06
CA MET A 315 -3.86 13.30 -5.32
C MET A 315 -3.02 14.51 -5.67
N ASN A 316 -3.57 15.73 -5.48
CA ASN A 316 -2.82 16.94 -5.77
C ASN A 316 -1.62 17.15 -4.83
N LYS A 317 -1.77 16.85 -3.53
CA LYS A 317 -0.66 16.87 -2.55
C LYS A 317 0.47 15.96 -2.98
N ALA A 318 0.15 14.71 -3.33
CA ALA A 318 1.14 13.75 -3.78
C ALA A 318 1.85 14.22 -5.06
N LEU A 319 1.11 14.73 -6.04
CA LEU A 319 1.69 15.29 -7.28
C LEU A 319 2.59 16.48 -7.02
N LEU A 320 2.22 17.40 -6.11
CA LEU A 320 3.04 18.55 -5.72
C LEU A 320 4.33 18.09 -5.03
N PHE A 321 4.22 17.11 -4.14
CA PHE A 321 5.36 16.52 -3.47
C PHE A 321 6.40 16.00 -4.48
N PHE A 322 5.97 15.17 -5.43
CA PHE A 322 6.86 14.61 -6.45
C PHE A 322 7.39 15.65 -7.45
N SER A 323 6.64 16.71 -7.74
CA SER A 323 7.09 17.76 -8.65
C SER A 323 8.15 18.69 -8.06
N ARG A 324 8.20 18.81 -6.72
CA ARG A 324 9.15 19.70 -6.00
C ARG A 324 10.48 19.05 -5.68
N SER A 325 10.58 17.73 -5.71
CA SER A 325 11.84 17.02 -5.49
C SER A 325 12.78 17.31 -6.67
N LYS A 326 13.74 18.24 -6.47
CA LYS A 326 14.68 18.76 -7.50
C LYS A 326 15.56 17.69 -8.13
N GLU A 327 15.74 16.57 -7.47
CA GLU A 327 16.44 15.40 -7.97
C GLU A 327 15.45 14.25 -8.03
N GLN A 328 15.55 13.39 -9.02
CA GLN A 328 14.69 12.20 -9.23
C GLN A 328 14.72 11.17 -8.08
N LEU A 329 15.30 11.57 -6.95
CA LEU A 329 15.42 10.80 -5.73
C LEU A 329 14.12 10.95 -4.91
N GLN A 330 13.24 10.02 -5.12
CA GLN A 330 12.00 9.96 -4.35
C GLN A 330 12.27 9.34 -2.98
N PRO A 331 11.70 9.89 -1.90
CA PRO A 331 11.74 9.23 -0.62
C PRO A 331 11.03 7.89 -0.76
N LYS A 332 11.80 6.81 -0.65
CA LYS A 332 11.23 5.48 -0.61
C LYS A 332 10.57 5.31 0.76
N GLU A 333 9.29 5.07 0.76
CA GLU A 333 8.53 4.85 1.99
C GLU A 333 9.00 3.60 2.74
N PHE A 334 9.61 2.65 2.02
CA PHE A 334 10.01 1.36 2.56
C PHE A 334 11.48 1.06 2.29
N ILE A 335 12.12 0.47 3.28
CA ILE A 335 13.54 0.07 3.27
C ILE A 335 13.70 -1.39 2.88
N LEU A 336 12.99 -2.29 3.54
CA LEU A 336 13.01 -3.74 3.30
C LEU A 336 11.64 -4.29 2.91
N PHE A 337 10.57 -3.69 3.40
CA PHE A 337 9.24 -4.18 3.09
C PHE A 337 8.97 -4.03 1.59
N THR A 338 8.32 -5.03 1.03
CA THR A 338 7.67 -4.84 -0.26
C THR A 338 6.51 -3.89 0.00
N PRO A 339 6.42 -2.77 -0.72
CA PRO A 339 5.33 -1.83 -0.55
C PRO A 339 3.99 -2.55 -0.63
N ARG A 340 3.12 -2.35 0.36
CA ARG A 340 1.76 -2.95 0.37
C ARG A 340 0.91 -2.46 -0.79
N ASP A 341 1.18 -1.25 -1.26
CA ASP A 341 0.65 -0.65 -2.47
C ASP A 341 0.90 -1.52 -3.71
N TYR A 342 2.07 -2.14 -3.83
CA TYR A 342 2.39 -3.05 -4.94
C TYR A 342 1.41 -4.22 -5.07
N PHE A 343 1.00 -4.81 -3.96
CA PHE A 343 0.03 -5.92 -3.98
C PHE A 343 -1.35 -5.44 -4.41
N LEU A 344 -1.82 -4.30 -3.89
CA LEU A 344 -3.11 -3.75 -4.25
C LEU A 344 -3.12 -3.33 -5.73
N VAL A 345 -2.10 -2.59 -6.18
CA VAL A 345 -1.97 -2.13 -7.56
C VAL A 345 -1.88 -3.31 -8.53
N SER A 346 -1.05 -4.32 -8.21
CA SER A 346 -0.94 -5.56 -9.01
C SER A 346 -2.27 -6.33 -9.07
N HIS A 347 -3.04 -6.34 -7.98
CA HIS A 347 -4.38 -6.93 -7.99
C HIS A 347 -5.31 -6.20 -8.96
N TYR A 348 -5.32 -4.85 -8.93
CA TYR A 348 -6.12 -4.05 -9.86
C TYR A 348 -5.65 -4.19 -11.32
N GLN A 349 -4.35 -4.24 -11.54
CA GLN A 349 -3.77 -4.48 -12.86
C GLN A 349 -4.23 -5.80 -13.46
N LYS A 350 -4.29 -6.86 -12.66
CA LYS A 350 -4.72 -8.20 -13.10
C LYS A 350 -6.24 -8.29 -13.26
N LYS A 351 -6.99 -7.76 -12.30
CA LYS A 351 -8.45 -7.96 -12.21
C LYS A 351 -9.26 -6.88 -12.93
N TYR A 352 -8.79 -5.64 -12.93
CA TYR A 352 -9.47 -4.49 -13.56
C TYR A 352 -8.56 -3.79 -14.57
N THR A 353 -7.97 -4.57 -15.49
CA THR A 353 -6.89 -4.12 -16.39
C THR A 353 -7.26 -2.84 -17.13
N THR A 354 -8.47 -2.74 -17.70
CA THR A 354 -8.90 -1.55 -18.45
C THR A 354 -8.98 -0.31 -17.59
N PHE A 355 -9.49 -0.43 -16.35
CA PHE A 355 -9.50 0.66 -15.39
C PHE A 355 -8.06 1.07 -15.01
N TYR A 356 -7.22 0.09 -14.69
CA TYR A 356 -5.82 0.31 -14.35
C TYR A 356 -5.06 1.04 -15.47
N ASP A 357 -5.16 0.59 -16.72
CA ASP A 357 -4.47 1.18 -17.87
C ASP A 357 -4.90 2.64 -18.08
N MET A 358 -6.20 2.93 -17.90
CA MET A 358 -6.73 4.27 -18.03
C MET A 358 -6.24 5.19 -16.91
N VAL A 359 -6.21 4.70 -15.67
CA VAL A 359 -5.65 5.41 -14.50
C VAL A 359 -4.16 5.68 -14.72
N LEU A 360 -3.39 4.68 -15.15
CA LEU A 360 -1.96 4.80 -15.42
C LEU A 360 -1.67 5.89 -16.47
N GLN A 361 -2.43 5.91 -17.58
CA GLN A 361 -2.27 6.92 -18.63
C GLN A 361 -2.58 8.34 -18.12
N ASN A 362 -3.68 8.51 -17.39
CA ASN A 362 -4.08 9.80 -16.87
C ASN A 362 -3.11 10.34 -15.80
N ILE A 363 -2.67 9.50 -14.87
CA ILE A 363 -1.67 9.88 -13.85
C ILE A 363 -0.34 10.24 -14.52
N THR A 364 0.11 9.47 -15.52
CA THR A 364 1.32 9.78 -16.29
C THR A 364 1.22 11.13 -16.97
N LEU A 365 0.06 11.46 -17.53
CA LEU A 365 -0.19 12.78 -18.15
C LEU A 365 -0.14 13.91 -17.10
N LEU A 366 -0.77 13.72 -15.93
CA LEU A 366 -0.72 14.70 -14.85
C LEU A 366 0.72 14.96 -14.38
N CYS A 367 1.54 13.92 -14.23
CA CYS A 367 2.95 14.07 -13.88
C CYS A 367 3.71 14.90 -14.92
N LYS A 368 3.50 14.63 -16.21
CA LYS A 368 4.10 15.42 -17.31
C LYS A 368 3.64 16.88 -17.30
N ASN A 369 2.36 17.15 -17.04
CA ASN A 369 1.83 18.52 -16.92
C ASN A 369 2.43 19.27 -15.74
N ARG A 370 2.88 18.55 -14.68
CA ARG A 370 3.61 19.09 -13.52
C ARG A 370 5.12 19.23 -13.75
N GLY A 371 5.61 18.91 -14.96
CA GLY A 371 7.01 19.09 -15.35
C GLY A 371 7.97 18.00 -14.88
N PHE A 372 7.48 16.83 -14.46
CA PHE A 372 8.35 15.72 -14.08
C PHE A 372 7.98 14.40 -14.76
N GLN A 373 8.99 13.53 -14.93
CA GLN A 373 8.82 12.17 -15.44
C GLN A 373 8.71 11.22 -14.23
N PRO A 374 7.56 10.52 -14.07
CA PRO A 374 7.40 9.61 -12.96
C PRO A 374 8.25 8.34 -13.16
N THR A 375 8.79 7.81 -12.06
CA THR A 375 9.35 6.46 -12.01
C THR A 375 8.21 5.43 -11.84
N GLU A 376 8.54 4.15 -12.00
CA GLU A 376 7.58 3.06 -11.74
C GLU A 376 7.06 3.10 -10.30
N ASP A 377 7.94 3.32 -9.32
CA ASP A 377 7.58 3.46 -7.90
C ASP A 377 6.61 4.64 -7.67
N THR A 378 6.83 5.80 -8.34
CA THR A 378 5.91 6.94 -8.26
C THR A 378 4.54 6.61 -8.82
N LEU A 379 4.49 5.96 -9.97
CA LEU A 379 3.24 5.58 -10.61
C LEU A 379 2.47 4.60 -9.72
N ASN A 380 3.15 3.59 -9.20
CA ASN A 380 2.54 2.63 -8.29
C ASN A 380 1.97 3.32 -7.04
N TYR A 381 2.71 4.24 -6.43
CA TYR A 381 2.23 4.98 -5.28
C TYR A 381 1.01 5.86 -5.61
N LEU A 382 1.05 6.62 -6.70
CA LEU A 382 -0.08 7.47 -7.10
C LEU A 382 -1.32 6.67 -7.46
N ILE A 383 -1.16 5.52 -8.12
CA ILE A 383 -2.26 4.60 -8.42
C ILE A 383 -2.81 4.00 -7.12
N TYR A 384 -1.94 3.54 -6.22
CA TYR A 384 -2.34 3.07 -4.90
C TYR A 384 -3.13 4.13 -4.13
N LEU A 385 -2.64 5.36 -4.09
CA LEU A 385 -3.31 6.48 -3.43
C LEU A 385 -4.72 6.69 -4.00
N LEU A 386 -4.85 6.74 -5.33
CA LEU A 386 -6.15 6.88 -5.98
C LEU A 386 -7.11 5.74 -5.57
N ILE A 387 -6.65 4.50 -5.70
CA ILE A 387 -7.46 3.30 -5.41
C ILE A 387 -7.86 3.25 -3.92
N SER A 388 -6.91 3.47 -3.02
CA SER A 388 -7.12 3.36 -1.57
C SER A 388 -7.99 4.49 -1.02
N LYS A 389 -7.92 5.68 -1.61
CA LYS A 389 -8.67 6.86 -1.17
C LYS A 389 -10.03 7.03 -1.85
N TRP A 390 -10.31 6.30 -2.93
CA TRP A 390 -11.61 6.36 -3.60
C TRP A 390 -12.62 5.49 -2.87
N SER A 391 -13.50 6.12 -2.10
CA SER A 391 -14.53 5.43 -1.31
C SER A 391 -15.45 4.58 -2.20
N GLY A 392 -15.57 3.30 -1.87
CA GLY A 392 -16.45 2.36 -2.57
C GLY A 392 -15.99 1.89 -3.96
N LEU A 393 -14.80 2.33 -4.45
CA LEU A 393 -14.31 1.98 -5.79
C LEU A 393 -14.30 0.47 -6.04
N THR A 394 -13.67 -0.30 -5.15
CA THR A 394 -13.56 -1.76 -5.31
C THR A 394 -14.92 -2.43 -5.45
N LYS A 395 -15.89 -2.03 -4.62
CA LYS A 395 -17.26 -2.56 -4.67
C LYS A 395 -17.96 -2.20 -5.98
N GLN A 396 -17.80 -0.97 -6.46
CA GLN A 396 -18.41 -0.50 -7.70
C GLN A 396 -17.83 -1.22 -8.92
N LEU A 397 -16.49 -1.31 -9.01
CA LEU A 397 -15.83 -2.07 -10.08
C LEU A 397 -16.22 -3.54 -10.04
N PHE A 398 -16.23 -4.14 -8.85
CA PHE A 398 -16.61 -5.54 -8.69
C PHE A 398 -18.04 -5.78 -9.17
N ASN A 399 -19.02 -4.99 -8.76
CA ASN A 399 -20.40 -5.11 -9.18
C ASN A 399 -20.55 -4.94 -10.71
N ARG A 400 -19.80 -4.02 -11.31
CA ARG A 400 -19.87 -3.77 -12.75
C ARG A 400 -19.29 -4.90 -13.59
N TYR A 401 -18.16 -5.46 -13.17
CA TYR A 401 -17.49 -6.53 -13.93
C TYR A 401 -18.03 -7.93 -13.59
N HIS A 402 -18.69 -8.09 -12.47
CA HIS A 402 -19.10 -9.38 -11.92
C HIS A 402 -20.58 -9.43 -11.53
N SER A 403 -21.42 -8.50 -12.00
CA SER A 403 -22.85 -8.60 -11.81
C SER A 403 -23.37 -9.76 -12.66
N ILE A 404 -23.57 -10.90 -11.99
CA ILE A 404 -24.16 -12.09 -12.56
C ILE A 404 -25.56 -12.24 -12.00
N VAL A 405 -26.53 -12.30 -12.87
CA VAL A 405 -27.94 -12.44 -12.52
C VAL A 405 -28.31 -13.93 -12.55
N VAL A 406 -28.65 -14.46 -11.39
CA VAL A 406 -29.11 -15.85 -11.24
C VAL A 406 -30.61 -15.84 -10.95
N LYS A 407 -31.40 -16.41 -11.83
CA LYS A 407 -32.84 -16.62 -11.59
C LYS A 407 -33.08 -18.03 -11.06
N VAL A 408 -33.97 -18.15 -10.08
CA VAL A 408 -34.34 -19.43 -9.49
C VAL A 408 -35.81 -19.74 -9.79
N TYR A 409 -36.05 -20.89 -10.38
CA TYR A 409 -37.39 -21.38 -10.68
C TYR A 409 -37.69 -22.66 -9.90
N SER A 410 -38.86 -22.75 -9.29
CA SER A 410 -39.38 -23.99 -8.74
C SER A 410 -40.86 -24.17 -9.06
N PRO A 411 -41.22 -25.31 -9.69
CA PRO A 411 -42.60 -25.61 -9.95
C PRO A 411 -43.43 -25.96 -8.72
N LEU A 412 -42.76 -26.19 -7.57
CA LEU A 412 -43.44 -26.54 -6.29
C LEU A 412 -44.18 -25.34 -5.71
N SER A 413 -43.53 -24.19 -5.66
CA SER A 413 -44.12 -22.92 -5.24
C SER A 413 -43.09 -21.79 -5.32
N PHE A 414 -43.60 -20.54 -5.39
CA PHE A 414 -42.77 -19.34 -5.26
C PHE A 414 -41.97 -19.33 -3.94
N ARG A 415 -42.61 -19.73 -2.85
CA ARG A 415 -41.95 -19.81 -1.53
C ARG A 415 -40.79 -20.82 -1.50
N HIS A 416 -40.92 -21.94 -2.21
CA HIS A 416 -39.83 -22.89 -2.33
C HIS A 416 -38.66 -22.32 -3.12
N ALA A 417 -38.92 -21.63 -4.22
CA ALA A 417 -37.90 -20.92 -4.98
C ALA A 417 -37.21 -19.85 -4.11
N GLN A 418 -37.97 -19.10 -3.33
CA GLN A 418 -37.45 -18.08 -2.41
C GLN A 418 -36.54 -18.67 -1.33
N ASN A 419 -36.85 -19.81 -0.73
CA ASN A 419 -35.97 -20.50 0.21
C ASN A 419 -34.63 -20.90 -0.43
N ILE A 420 -34.63 -21.29 -1.71
CA ILE A 420 -33.41 -21.60 -2.43
C ILE A 420 -32.60 -20.32 -2.66
N VAL A 421 -33.24 -19.22 -3.06
CA VAL A 421 -32.60 -17.89 -3.21
C VAL A 421 -31.92 -17.49 -1.90
N GLU A 422 -32.62 -17.54 -0.78
CA GLU A 422 -32.08 -17.21 0.55
C GLU A 422 -30.88 -18.07 0.93
N SER A 423 -30.95 -19.36 0.62
CA SER A 423 -29.81 -20.28 0.85
C SER A 423 -28.62 -19.95 -0.06
N LEU A 424 -28.85 -19.68 -1.33
CA LEU A 424 -27.78 -19.30 -2.28
C LEU A 424 -27.14 -17.97 -1.91
N ILE A 425 -27.90 -16.97 -1.47
CA ILE A 425 -27.38 -15.67 -1.01
C ILE A 425 -26.50 -15.84 0.23
N SER A 426 -26.82 -16.80 1.11
CA SER A 426 -26.00 -17.05 2.30
C SER A 426 -24.65 -17.69 1.99
N ASP A 427 -24.56 -18.46 0.93
CA ASP A 427 -23.42 -19.34 0.61
C ASP A 427 -22.55 -18.79 -0.54
N LEU A 428 -23.11 -17.93 -1.39
CA LEU A 428 -22.44 -17.37 -2.57
C LEU A 428 -21.90 -15.93 -2.32
N PRO A 429 -20.94 -15.48 -3.13
CA PRO A 429 -20.43 -14.11 -3.01
C PRO A 429 -21.54 -13.06 -3.15
N ARG A 430 -21.49 -12.00 -2.35
CA ARG A 430 -22.46 -10.88 -2.34
C ARG A 430 -22.61 -10.09 -3.64
N SER A 431 -21.83 -10.42 -4.66
CA SER A 431 -21.85 -9.80 -5.99
C SER A 431 -22.86 -10.40 -6.94
N LEU A 432 -23.52 -11.48 -6.54
CA LEU A 432 -24.53 -12.13 -7.36
C LEU A 432 -25.90 -11.53 -7.07
N GLU A 433 -26.62 -11.21 -8.10
CA GLU A 433 -28.04 -10.87 -8.04
C GLU A 433 -28.84 -12.16 -8.16
N VAL A 434 -29.22 -12.73 -7.03
CA VAL A 434 -30.00 -13.97 -6.98
C VAL A 434 -31.44 -13.61 -6.65
N SER A 435 -32.37 -13.98 -7.52
CA SER A 435 -33.79 -13.69 -7.34
C SER A 435 -34.67 -14.81 -7.89
N VAL A 436 -35.92 -14.87 -7.43
CA VAL A 436 -36.91 -15.80 -7.97
C VAL A 436 -37.30 -15.39 -9.39
N LEU A 437 -37.48 -16.36 -10.26
CA LEU A 437 -38.17 -16.16 -11.53
C LEU A 437 -39.67 -16.09 -11.26
N GLU A 438 -40.26 -14.91 -11.46
CA GLU A 438 -41.65 -14.65 -11.09
C GLU A 438 -42.67 -15.24 -12.06
N GLU A 439 -42.20 -15.64 -13.24
CA GLU A 439 -43.08 -16.18 -14.30
C GLU A 439 -43.57 -17.60 -13.95
N PRO A 440 -44.89 -17.82 -13.97
CA PRO A 440 -45.47 -19.12 -13.62
C PRO A 440 -45.24 -20.19 -14.66
N ILE A 441 -45.03 -19.81 -15.94
CA ILE A 441 -44.78 -20.69 -17.06
C ILE A 441 -43.40 -20.37 -17.64
N VAL A 442 -42.54 -21.38 -17.66
CA VAL A 442 -41.16 -21.25 -18.17
C VAL A 442 -41.06 -21.92 -19.52
N ASN A 443 -40.89 -21.12 -20.56
CA ASN A 443 -40.62 -21.54 -21.94
C ASN A 443 -39.58 -20.60 -22.57
N GLU A 444 -39.13 -20.93 -23.78
CA GLU A 444 -38.09 -20.17 -24.50
C GLU A 444 -38.50 -18.73 -24.78
N GLU A 445 -39.76 -18.50 -25.12
CA GLU A 445 -40.31 -17.19 -25.45
C GLU A 445 -40.29 -16.26 -24.21
N VAL A 446 -40.75 -16.75 -23.07
CA VAL A 446 -40.75 -16.02 -21.80
C VAL A 446 -39.34 -15.70 -21.36
N LEU A 447 -38.44 -16.70 -21.37
CA LEU A 447 -37.06 -16.51 -20.95
C LEU A 447 -36.27 -15.55 -21.85
N SER A 448 -36.62 -15.44 -23.14
CA SER A 448 -35.99 -14.49 -24.06
C SER A 448 -36.26 -13.03 -23.73
N THR A 449 -37.30 -12.74 -22.95
CA THR A 449 -37.67 -11.37 -22.49
C THR A 449 -37.03 -10.97 -21.16
N ILE A 450 -36.38 -11.91 -20.47
CA ILE A 450 -35.84 -11.72 -19.13
C ILE A 450 -34.31 -11.68 -19.20
N ASP A 451 -33.71 -10.67 -18.58
CA ASP A 451 -32.24 -10.58 -18.50
C ASP A 451 -31.75 -11.43 -17.32
N PHE A 452 -30.97 -12.47 -17.63
CA PHE A 452 -30.32 -13.33 -16.65
C PHE A 452 -29.12 -14.06 -17.27
N ASP A 453 -28.21 -14.49 -16.42
CA ASP A 453 -27.00 -15.22 -16.82
C ASP A 453 -27.08 -16.72 -16.54
N ILE A 454 -27.76 -17.12 -15.47
CA ILE A 454 -27.92 -18.53 -15.07
C ILE A 454 -29.35 -18.75 -14.57
N LEU A 455 -29.96 -19.85 -15.01
CA LEU A 455 -31.23 -20.32 -14.47
C LEU A 455 -30.98 -21.53 -13.56
N VAL A 456 -31.33 -21.42 -12.28
CA VAL A 456 -31.36 -22.51 -11.33
C VAL A 456 -32.77 -23.04 -11.24
N THR A 457 -32.97 -24.36 -11.37
CA THR A 457 -34.30 -24.98 -11.34
C THR A 457 -34.30 -26.24 -10.48
N THR A 458 -35.46 -26.56 -9.88
CA THR A 458 -35.69 -27.82 -9.17
C THR A 458 -36.43 -28.86 -10.00
N GLN A 459 -36.62 -28.59 -11.28
CA GLN A 459 -37.23 -29.49 -12.27
C GLN A 459 -36.37 -29.53 -13.53
N THR A 460 -36.28 -30.69 -14.17
CA THR A 460 -35.65 -30.78 -15.49
C THR A 460 -36.43 -29.98 -16.53
N LEU A 461 -35.73 -29.08 -17.18
CA LEU A 461 -36.25 -28.26 -18.27
C LEU A 461 -35.49 -28.58 -19.57
N PHE A 462 -36.22 -28.92 -20.62
CA PHE A 462 -35.66 -29.13 -21.96
C PHE A 462 -35.97 -27.90 -22.81
N LEU A 463 -35.10 -26.89 -22.68
CA LEU A 463 -35.22 -25.60 -23.40
C LEU A 463 -33.97 -25.35 -24.22
N ASN A 464 -34.15 -24.80 -25.40
CA ASN A 464 -33.04 -24.40 -26.27
C ASN A 464 -32.73 -22.92 -26.12
N ILE A 465 -32.01 -22.59 -25.06
CA ILE A 465 -31.57 -21.21 -24.71
C ILE A 465 -30.05 -21.16 -24.57
N GLU A 466 -29.47 -19.98 -24.78
CA GLU A 466 -27.99 -19.79 -24.66
C GLU A 466 -27.49 -19.82 -23.22
N GLN A 467 -28.32 -19.38 -22.26
CA GLN A 467 -27.96 -19.32 -20.85
C GLN A 467 -27.95 -20.72 -20.23
N PRO A 468 -26.98 -21.04 -19.38
CA PRO A 468 -26.92 -22.32 -18.69
C PRO A 468 -28.08 -22.50 -17.72
N ILE A 469 -28.64 -23.73 -17.73
CA ILE A 469 -29.67 -24.18 -16.79
C ILE A 469 -29.05 -25.19 -15.85
N ILE A 470 -29.17 -24.97 -14.51
CA ILE A 470 -28.68 -25.89 -13.50
C ILE A 470 -29.86 -26.44 -12.71
N PHE A 471 -29.95 -27.78 -12.69
CA PHE A 471 -30.85 -28.48 -11.77
C PHE A 471 -30.24 -28.52 -10.39
N MET A 472 -30.97 -28.04 -9.36
CA MET A 472 -30.50 -28.04 -7.98
C MET A 472 -31.66 -28.25 -6.99
N TYR A 473 -31.59 -29.28 -6.18
CA TYR A 473 -32.56 -29.50 -5.12
C TYR A 473 -31.96 -29.40 -3.71
N ARG A 474 -30.61 -29.31 -3.60
CA ARG A 474 -29.88 -29.06 -2.35
C ARG A 474 -28.83 -27.98 -2.61
N THR A 475 -28.71 -27.04 -1.68
CA THR A 475 -27.84 -25.86 -1.85
C THR A 475 -26.42 -26.08 -1.30
N ARG A 476 -26.19 -27.11 -0.48
CA ARG A 476 -24.86 -27.36 0.12
C ARG A 476 -24.28 -28.71 -0.28
N SER A 477 -22.97 -28.73 -0.54
CA SER A 477 -22.15 -29.93 -0.75
C SER A 477 -22.67 -30.89 -1.83
N SER A 478 -23.09 -30.36 -2.99
CA SER A 478 -23.48 -31.15 -4.14
C SER A 478 -22.63 -30.78 -5.35
N HIS A 479 -22.43 -31.74 -6.25
CA HIS A 479 -21.77 -31.52 -7.53
C HIS A 479 -22.41 -30.34 -8.30
N GLN A 480 -23.73 -30.16 -8.20
CA GLN A 480 -24.46 -29.07 -8.82
C GLN A 480 -24.07 -27.68 -8.25
N TYR A 481 -23.73 -27.61 -6.97
CA TYR A 481 -23.24 -26.38 -6.35
C TYR A 481 -21.83 -26.01 -6.87
N ASP A 482 -20.96 -26.99 -7.01
CA ASP A 482 -19.63 -26.81 -7.58
C ASP A 482 -19.72 -26.37 -9.06
N GLU A 483 -20.65 -26.95 -9.82
CA GLU A 483 -20.92 -26.55 -11.20
C GLU A 483 -21.47 -25.13 -11.29
N LEU A 484 -22.38 -24.72 -10.40
CA LEU A 484 -22.86 -23.35 -10.30
C LEU A 484 -21.70 -22.38 -10.05
N GLN A 485 -20.81 -22.67 -9.11
CA GLN A 485 -19.64 -21.84 -8.84
C GLN A 485 -18.69 -21.76 -10.04
N TYR A 486 -18.49 -22.86 -10.75
CA TYR A 486 -17.68 -22.88 -11.97
C TYR A 486 -18.29 -22.00 -13.06
N LEU A 487 -19.60 -22.09 -13.33
CA LEU A 487 -20.29 -21.27 -14.31
C LEU A 487 -20.27 -19.79 -13.94
N ILE A 488 -20.46 -19.45 -12.67
CA ILE A 488 -20.34 -18.08 -12.18
C ILE A 488 -18.95 -17.50 -12.53
N ARG A 489 -17.86 -18.25 -12.27
CA ARG A 489 -16.50 -17.80 -12.62
C ARG A 489 -16.33 -17.63 -14.13
N LYS A 490 -16.76 -18.60 -14.91
CA LYS A 490 -16.64 -18.58 -16.37
C LYS A 490 -17.39 -17.40 -17.00
N ILE A 491 -18.62 -17.13 -16.53
CA ILE A 491 -19.43 -16.00 -17.01
C ILE A 491 -18.80 -14.67 -16.58
N ALA A 492 -18.28 -14.59 -15.35
CA ALA A 492 -17.55 -13.41 -14.87
C ALA A 492 -16.35 -13.09 -15.78
N GLU A 493 -15.54 -14.08 -16.11
CA GLU A 493 -14.38 -13.94 -17.01
C GLU A 493 -14.81 -13.50 -18.43
N GLN A 494 -15.90 -14.04 -18.93
CA GLN A 494 -16.43 -13.66 -20.24
C GLN A 494 -16.97 -12.23 -20.26
N LYS A 495 -17.73 -11.82 -19.22
CA LYS A 495 -18.20 -10.44 -19.07
C LYS A 495 -17.04 -9.45 -18.96
N GLU A 496 -16.00 -9.79 -18.23
CA GLU A 496 -14.78 -8.98 -18.12
C GLU A 496 -14.10 -8.82 -19.50
N LYS A 497 -13.95 -9.92 -20.25
CA LYS A 497 -13.38 -9.89 -21.59
C LYS A 497 -14.20 -9.01 -22.55
N ASN A 498 -15.51 -9.15 -22.54
CA ASN A 498 -16.43 -8.37 -23.38
C ASN A 498 -16.41 -6.88 -23.01
N ALA A 499 -16.35 -6.56 -21.69
CA ALA A 499 -16.20 -5.19 -21.20
C ALA A 499 -14.88 -4.58 -21.70
N ARG A 500 -13.79 -5.35 -21.65
CA ARG A 500 -12.46 -4.94 -22.13
C ARG A 500 -12.48 -4.57 -23.62
N GLU A 501 -13.06 -5.41 -24.47
CA GLU A 501 -13.19 -5.16 -25.90
C GLU A 501 -14.06 -3.93 -26.20
N LYS A 502 -15.16 -3.74 -25.49
CA LYS A 502 -16.05 -2.59 -25.61
C LYS A 502 -15.39 -1.27 -25.21
N PHE A 503 -14.51 -1.29 -24.18
CA PHE A 503 -13.77 -0.10 -23.74
C PHE A 503 -12.61 0.26 -24.67
N MET A 504 -11.88 -0.72 -25.21
CA MET A 504 -10.79 -0.48 -26.15
C MET A 504 -11.28 0.21 -27.45
N ASN A 505 -12.52 0.01 -27.82
CA ASN A 505 -13.15 0.60 -29.01
C ASN A 505 -13.72 2.03 -28.78
N LYS A 506 -13.85 2.50 -27.53
CA LYS A 506 -14.24 3.89 -27.24
C LYS A 506 -13.03 4.81 -27.37
N LYS A 507 -12.97 5.61 -28.47
CA LYS A 507 -11.95 6.65 -28.68
C LYS A 507 -11.97 7.65 -27.50
N ILE A 508 -10.80 7.92 -26.92
CA ILE A 508 -10.60 8.88 -25.82
C ILE A 508 -10.65 10.31 -26.36
N PRO A 509 -11.66 11.15 -26.03
CA PRO A 509 -11.83 12.46 -26.65
C PRO A 509 -10.71 13.48 -26.30
N HIS A 510 -10.09 13.37 -25.11
CA HIS A 510 -9.11 14.36 -24.62
C HIS A 510 -7.65 14.11 -25.02
N LEU A 511 -7.34 13.03 -25.73
CA LEU A 511 -5.99 12.72 -26.19
C LEU A 511 -5.73 13.16 -27.66
N GLN A 512 -6.70 13.78 -28.34
CA GLN A 512 -6.58 14.12 -29.77
C GLN A 512 -5.99 15.48 -30.10
N ASP A 513 -5.77 16.37 -29.13
CA ASP A 513 -5.35 17.76 -29.44
C ASP A 513 -3.84 18.02 -29.41
N LYS A 514 -3.00 17.01 -29.29
CA LYS A 514 -1.58 17.15 -29.66
C LYS A 514 -1.08 15.87 -30.34
N LYS A 515 -1.14 15.85 -31.68
CA LYS A 515 -0.35 14.94 -32.50
C LYS A 515 1.13 15.11 -32.16
N SER A 516 1.67 14.32 -31.26
CA SER A 516 3.09 14.05 -31.16
C SER A 516 3.29 12.54 -31.25
N LYS A 517 4.06 12.17 -32.24
CA LYS A 517 4.53 10.85 -32.60
C LYS A 517 4.87 10.01 -31.35
N PHE A 518 4.06 9.02 -31.07
CA PHE A 518 4.46 7.94 -30.19
C PHE A 518 4.64 6.69 -31.06
N ASN A 519 5.89 6.33 -31.32
CA ASN A 519 6.25 4.99 -31.72
C ASN A 519 6.02 4.07 -30.50
N VAL A 520 5.10 3.16 -30.64
CA VAL A 520 4.91 2.02 -29.75
C VAL A 520 6.20 1.20 -29.80
N ILE A 521 6.91 1.14 -28.71
CA ILE A 521 7.96 0.12 -28.52
C ILE A 521 7.22 -1.13 -28.08
N THR A 522 7.17 -2.08 -29.01
CA THR A 522 6.77 -3.47 -28.77
C THR A 522 7.75 -4.18 -27.82
#